data_9e3e36c6bb5fd324143e20b4a6c658b8
#
_entry.id   9e3e36c6bb5fd324143e20b4a6c658b8
#
_cell.length_a   1.000
_cell.length_b   1.000
_cell.length_c   1.000
_cell.angle_alpha   90.00
_cell.angle_beta   90.00
_cell.angle_gamma   90.00
#
_symmetry.space_group_name_H-M   'P 1'
#
loop_
_entity.id
_entity.type
_entity.pdbx_description
1 polymer ?
#
loop_
_entity_poly.entity_id
_entity_poly.type
_entity_poly.pdbx_seq_one_letter_code
_entity_poly.pdbx_strand_id
1 'polypeptide(L)'
;METLNSYLKIIHFPNGLLVDNIKNYRENYAKFKSKNYSPILKLKIDKTKDNIELRDEVINDFISHISDLINLKSNYVGGIRYILSELFDNIFEHSESEFAFLTFQNYPNLKKIEICISDIGIGILGSYKKTNSSLEKNFSDIITDLDALKSATEGKSTKSVERGFGIHTSRNIISEGFKGYILYQSGNALAINDSIFESNSYIRGVIFVMNIPYDNIDNQFSIYDFLE
;
A
#
# COMPACT_ATOMS: atom_id res chain seq x y z
N MET A 1 28.51 -7.90 3.22
CA MET A 1 27.71 -8.66 2.25
C MET A 1 26.95 -9.84 2.88
N GLU A 2 27.57 -10.65 3.74
CA GLU A 2 26.86 -11.78 4.39
C GLU A 2 25.65 -11.37 5.24
N THR A 3 25.73 -10.27 6.00
CA THR A 3 24.62 -9.76 6.82
C THR A 3 23.41 -9.33 5.99
N LEU A 4 23.62 -8.66 4.85
CA LEU A 4 22.52 -8.25 3.96
C LEU A 4 21.85 -9.47 3.32
N ASN A 5 22.65 -10.42 2.80
CA ASN A 5 22.09 -11.64 2.21
C ASN A 5 21.31 -12.48 3.23
N SER A 6 21.77 -12.52 4.49
CA SER A 6 21.06 -13.21 5.55
C SER A 6 19.74 -12.52 5.87
N TYR A 7 19.70 -11.19 5.94
CA TYR A 7 18.48 -10.42 6.14
C TYR A 7 17.48 -10.60 4.99
N LEU A 8 17.93 -10.50 3.74
CA LEU A 8 17.06 -10.70 2.57
C LEU A 8 16.43 -12.10 2.55
N LYS A 9 17.17 -13.13 2.94
CA LYS A 9 16.62 -14.49 3.08
C LYS A 9 15.55 -14.57 4.17
N ILE A 10 15.79 -13.94 5.33
CA ILE A 10 14.85 -13.95 6.46
C ILE A 10 13.51 -13.30 6.06
N ILE A 11 13.54 -12.20 5.35
CA ILE A 11 12.32 -11.52 4.88
C ILE A 11 11.72 -12.15 3.61
N HIS A 12 12.23 -13.28 3.14
CA HIS A 12 11.77 -14.00 1.95
C HIS A 12 11.96 -13.23 0.63
N PHE A 13 12.94 -12.32 0.54
CA PHE A 13 13.25 -11.64 -0.73
C PHE A 13 13.95 -12.60 -1.71
N PRO A 14 13.62 -12.58 -3.03
CA PRO A 14 12.64 -11.74 -3.70
C PRO A 14 11.23 -12.37 -3.80
N ASN A 15 11.07 -13.62 -3.40
CA ASN A 15 9.87 -14.41 -3.73
C ASN A 15 8.65 -14.08 -2.86
N GLY A 16 8.85 -13.60 -1.65
CA GLY A 16 7.82 -13.40 -0.65
C GLY A 16 7.36 -14.68 0.06
N LEU A 17 6.79 -14.53 1.24
CA LEU A 17 6.09 -15.59 1.97
C LEU A 17 4.68 -15.71 1.39
N LEU A 18 4.38 -16.82 0.71
CA LEU A 18 3.07 -17.04 0.12
C LEU A 18 1.99 -17.15 1.21
N VAL A 19 0.93 -16.37 1.02
CA VAL A 19 -0.28 -16.38 1.84
C VAL A 19 -1.38 -17.05 1.02
N ASP A 20 -1.57 -18.33 1.22
CA ASP A 20 -2.54 -19.18 0.53
C ASP A 20 -3.71 -19.60 1.43
N ASN A 21 -3.47 -19.69 2.73
CA ASN A 21 -4.49 -19.95 3.74
C ASN A 21 -4.07 -19.37 5.11
N ILE A 22 -5.05 -19.07 5.95
CA ILE A 22 -4.85 -18.38 7.22
C ILE A 22 -3.99 -19.17 8.21
N LYS A 23 -4.13 -20.49 8.25
CA LYS A 23 -3.41 -21.35 9.20
C LYS A 23 -1.92 -21.36 8.90
N ASN A 24 -1.53 -21.70 7.67
CA ASN A 24 -0.13 -21.72 7.23
C ASN A 24 0.51 -20.34 7.37
N TYR A 25 -0.24 -19.30 7.01
CA TYR A 25 0.19 -17.92 7.17
C TYR A 25 0.53 -17.62 8.63
N ARG A 26 -0.40 -17.84 9.57
CA ARG A 26 -0.20 -17.54 11.00
C ARG A 26 0.95 -18.33 11.62
N GLU A 27 1.10 -19.61 11.29
CA GLU A 27 2.22 -20.44 11.76
C GLU A 27 3.58 -19.87 11.31
N ASN A 28 3.69 -19.42 10.07
CA ASN A 28 4.92 -18.83 9.55
C ASN A 28 5.14 -17.40 10.02
N TYR A 29 4.09 -16.58 10.06
CA TYR A 29 4.16 -15.18 10.50
C TYR A 29 4.46 -15.04 11.99
N ALA A 30 4.06 -15.99 12.83
CA ALA A 30 4.32 -15.98 14.25
C ALA A 30 5.81 -15.80 14.63
N LYS A 31 6.73 -16.25 13.76
CA LYS A 31 8.19 -16.09 13.94
C LYS A 31 8.66 -14.64 13.87
N PHE A 32 7.81 -13.74 13.35
CA PHE A 32 8.11 -12.34 13.15
C PHE A 32 7.48 -11.41 14.19
N LYS A 33 6.50 -11.87 14.98
CA LYS A 33 5.72 -11.03 15.93
C LYS A 33 6.57 -10.20 16.93
N SER A 34 7.80 -10.59 17.21
CA SER A 34 8.72 -9.83 18.09
C SER A 34 9.80 -9.08 17.31
N LYS A 35 9.74 -9.04 15.98
CA LYS A 35 10.75 -8.41 15.15
C LYS A 35 10.29 -7.03 14.70
N ASN A 36 11.24 -6.12 14.52
CA ASN A 36 11.00 -4.78 13.99
C ASN A 36 10.70 -4.78 12.47
N TYR A 37 10.33 -5.90 11.90
CA TYR A 37 10.02 -6.06 10.49
C TYR A 37 9.10 -7.25 10.26
N SER A 38 8.34 -7.21 9.18
CA SER A 38 7.62 -8.39 8.67
C SER A 38 8.40 -9.07 7.54
N PRO A 39 8.10 -10.34 7.23
CA PRO A 39 8.50 -10.88 5.93
C PRO A 39 7.77 -10.12 4.83
N ILE A 40 8.25 -10.22 3.59
CA ILE A 40 7.47 -9.80 2.43
C ILE A 40 6.32 -10.81 2.26
N LEU A 41 5.10 -10.40 2.57
CA LEU A 41 3.91 -11.21 2.37
C LEU A 41 3.52 -11.18 0.90
N LYS A 42 3.27 -12.33 0.30
CA LYS A 42 2.83 -12.51 -1.07
C LYS A 42 1.40 -13.04 -1.07
N LEU A 43 0.42 -12.17 -1.27
CA LEU A 43 -1.00 -12.48 -1.27
C LEU A 43 -1.47 -12.75 -2.69
N LYS A 44 -2.15 -13.89 -2.90
CA LYS A 44 -2.80 -14.17 -4.18
C LYS A 44 -3.99 -13.24 -4.37
N ILE A 45 -4.12 -12.64 -5.55
CA ILE A 45 -5.26 -11.82 -5.91
C ILE A 45 -6.32 -12.73 -6.57
N ASP A 46 -7.36 -13.01 -5.81
CA ASP A 46 -8.50 -13.80 -6.26
C ASP A 46 -9.78 -13.11 -5.71
N LYS A 47 -10.78 -12.92 -6.57
CA LYS A 47 -12.02 -12.23 -6.21
C LYS A 47 -13.02 -13.15 -5.50
N THR A 48 -12.61 -14.34 -5.06
CA THR A 48 -13.44 -15.23 -4.25
C THR A 48 -13.63 -14.64 -2.84
N LYS A 49 -14.77 -14.97 -2.22
CA LYS A 49 -15.08 -14.55 -0.86
C LYS A 49 -14.00 -14.98 0.14
N ASP A 50 -13.53 -16.21 0.03
CA ASP A 50 -12.51 -16.78 0.93
C ASP A 50 -11.19 -15.99 0.87
N ASN A 51 -10.83 -15.49 -0.30
CA ASN A 51 -9.61 -14.71 -0.47
C ASN A 51 -9.73 -13.27 0.06
N ILE A 52 -10.94 -12.67 -0.02
CA ILE A 52 -11.22 -11.38 0.60
C ILE A 52 -11.14 -11.51 2.13
N GLU A 53 -11.72 -12.55 2.71
CA GLU A 53 -11.63 -12.81 4.14
C GLU A 53 -10.18 -13.05 4.58
N LEU A 54 -9.41 -13.83 3.82
CA LEU A 54 -7.97 -14.04 4.08
C LEU A 54 -7.17 -12.74 4.05
N ARG A 55 -7.43 -11.86 3.08
CA ARG A 55 -6.81 -10.53 2.99
C ARG A 55 -7.08 -9.72 4.26
N ASP A 56 -8.33 -9.65 4.70
CA ASP A 56 -8.73 -8.85 5.86
C ASP A 56 -8.10 -9.40 7.15
N GLU A 57 -8.00 -10.70 7.30
CA GLU A 57 -7.29 -11.35 8.41
C GLU A 57 -5.80 -11.02 8.41
N VAL A 58 -5.16 -11.02 7.22
CA VAL A 58 -3.75 -10.65 7.08
C VAL A 58 -3.53 -9.19 7.44
N ILE A 59 -4.39 -8.27 6.98
CA ILE A 59 -4.32 -6.85 7.35
C ILE A 59 -4.46 -6.68 8.86
N ASN A 60 -5.40 -7.40 9.49
CA ASN A 60 -5.60 -7.35 10.94
C ASN A 60 -4.37 -7.81 11.72
N ASP A 61 -3.81 -8.97 11.35
CA ASP A 61 -2.62 -9.53 12.01
C ASP A 61 -1.39 -8.63 11.80
N PHE A 62 -1.24 -8.03 10.61
CA PHE A 62 -0.17 -7.11 10.26
C PHE A 62 -0.24 -5.81 11.07
N ILE A 63 -1.42 -5.21 11.19
CA ILE A 63 -1.63 -4.00 12.00
C ILE A 63 -1.47 -4.29 13.48
N SER A 64 -1.93 -5.45 13.97
CA SER A 64 -1.70 -5.87 15.35
C SER A 64 -0.21 -5.96 15.67
N HIS A 65 0.58 -6.55 14.78
CA HIS A 65 2.03 -6.63 14.96
C HIS A 65 2.68 -5.22 15.07
N ILE A 66 2.31 -4.30 14.18
CA ILE A 66 2.79 -2.92 14.25
C ILE A 66 2.38 -2.27 15.57
N SER A 67 1.11 -2.43 15.95
CA SER A 67 0.56 -1.84 17.17
C SER A 67 1.27 -2.33 18.42
N ASP A 68 1.57 -3.62 18.48
CA ASP A 68 2.31 -4.24 19.61
C ASP A 68 3.74 -3.71 19.71
N LEU A 69 4.39 -3.41 18.57
CA LEU A 69 5.77 -2.92 18.55
C LEU A 69 5.91 -1.47 19.01
N ILE A 70 4.95 -0.61 18.66
CA ILE A 70 5.10 0.84 18.85
C ILE A 70 3.97 1.48 19.67
N ASN A 71 3.09 0.67 20.25
CA ASN A 71 1.96 1.09 21.08
C ASN A 71 1.11 2.18 20.38
N LEU A 72 0.71 1.90 19.14
CA LEU A 72 -0.12 2.82 18.34
C LEU A 72 -1.46 3.09 19.00
N LYS A 73 -1.89 4.35 18.94
CA LYS A 73 -3.24 4.74 19.34
C LYS A 73 -4.28 4.22 18.36
N SER A 74 -5.48 3.98 18.85
CA SER A 74 -6.59 3.40 18.08
C SER A 74 -6.97 4.19 16.82
N ASN A 75 -6.88 5.54 16.88
CA ASN A 75 -7.16 6.41 15.74
C ASN A 75 -6.11 6.22 14.62
N TYR A 76 -4.81 6.10 14.94
CA TYR A 76 -3.75 5.79 13.97
C TYR A 76 -3.91 4.39 13.39
N VAL A 77 -4.26 3.41 14.24
CA VAL A 77 -4.60 2.04 13.80
C VAL A 77 -5.73 2.09 12.76
N GLY A 78 -6.78 2.86 13.02
CA GLY A 78 -7.89 3.07 12.08
C GLY A 78 -7.44 3.68 10.75
N GLY A 79 -6.59 4.70 10.80
CA GLY A 79 -6.05 5.34 9.61
C GLY A 79 -5.18 4.42 8.76
N ILE A 80 -4.26 3.66 9.38
CA ILE A 80 -3.43 2.67 8.67
C ILE A 80 -4.31 1.58 8.04
N ARG A 81 -5.31 1.09 8.77
CA ARG A 81 -6.27 0.11 8.27
C ARG A 81 -7.00 0.61 7.03
N TYR A 82 -7.53 1.83 7.09
CA TYR A 82 -8.23 2.44 5.97
C TYR A 82 -7.32 2.51 4.73
N ILE A 83 -6.10 3.04 4.89
CA ILE A 83 -5.13 3.15 3.79
C ILE A 83 -4.82 1.79 3.18
N LEU A 84 -4.51 0.79 3.99
CA LEU A 84 -4.21 -0.56 3.49
C LEU A 84 -5.40 -1.18 2.77
N SER A 85 -6.61 -1.03 3.30
CA SER A 85 -7.83 -1.54 2.66
C SER A 85 -8.05 -0.89 1.29
N GLU A 86 -7.94 0.45 1.18
CA GLU A 86 -8.08 1.18 -0.08
C GLU A 86 -7.02 0.77 -1.12
N LEU A 87 -5.77 0.61 -0.70
CA LEU A 87 -4.69 0.19 -1.59
C LEU A 87 -4.88 -1.25 -2.07
N PHE A 88 -5.29 -2.15 -1.19
CA PHE A 88 -5.63 -3.53 -1.58
C PHE A 88 -6.81 -3.56 -2.52
N ASP A 89 -7.88 -2.80 -2.26
CA ASP A 89 -9.04 -2.71 -3.15
C ASP A 89 -8.64 -2.21 -4.54
N ASN A 90 -7.74 -1.22 -4.61
CA ASN A 90 -7.20 -0.76 -5.89
C ASN A 90 -6.42 -1.86 -6.63
N ILE A 91 -5.62 -2.64 -5.92
CA ILE A 91 -4.89 -3.77 -6.51
C ILE A 91 -5.88 -4.83 -7.02
N PHE A 92 -6.85 -5.24 -6.20
CA PHE A 92 -7.83 -6.27 -6.55
C PHE A 92 -8.73 -5.87 -7.72
N GLU A 93 -9.11 -4.60 -7.81
CA GLU A 93 -10.05 -4.13 -8.84
C GLU A 93 -9.36 -3.77 -10.16
N HIS A 94 -8.13 -3.24 -10.10
CA HIS A 94 -7.52 -2.53 -11.22
C HIS A 94 -6.18 -3.06 -11.72
N SER A 95 -5.43 -3.81 -10.88
CA SER A 95 -4.04 -4.13 -11.23
C SER A 95 -3.87 -5.21 -12.30
N GLU A 96 -4.83 -6.14 -12.44
CA GLU A 96 -4.65 -7.40 -13.20
C GLU A 96 -3.41 -8.20 -12.76
N SER A 97 -2.91 -7.96 -11.57
CA SER A 97 -1.82 -8.71 -11.00
C SER A 97 -2.31 -10.04 -10.42
N GLU A 98 -1.47 -11.06 -10.46
CA GLU A 98 -1.74 -12.33 -9.78
C GLU A 98 -1.49 -12.24 -8.28
N PHE A 99 -0.59 -11.32 -7.87
CA PHE A 99 -0.18 -11.18 -6.47
C PHE A 99 -0.08 -9.71 -6.05
N ALA A 100 -0.43 -9.47 -4.77
CA ALA A 100 -0.05 -8.28 -4.02
C ALA A 100 1.06 -8.62 -3.03
N PHE A 101 1.91 -7.63 -2.73
CA PHE A 101 2.99 -7.77 -1.76
C PHE A 101 2.83 -6.74 -0.66
N LEU A 102 3.05 -7.15 0.59
CA LEU A 102 2.93 -6.30 1.77
C LEU A 102 4.11 -6.56 2.72
N THR A 103 4.75 -5.50 3.21
CA THR A 103 5.82 -5.62 4.22
C THR A 103 5.93 -4.33 5.02
N PHE A 104 6.53 -4.40 6.21
CA PHE A 104 6.93 -3.23 6.97
C PHE A 104 8.30 -3.37 7.59
N GLN A 105 8.91 -2.22 7.89
CA GLN A 105 10.12 -2.07 8.69
C GLN A 105 9.91 -0.98 9.75
N ASN A 106 10.05 -1.32 11.02
CA ASN A 106 10.13 -0.36 12.11
C ASN A 106 11.58 0.08 12.34
N TYR A 107 11.79 1.37 12.53
CA TYR A 107 13.07 2.01 12.85
C TYR A 107 12.99 2.66 14.23
N PRO A 108 13.17 1.91 15.33
CA PRO A 108 12.95 2.43 16.69
C PRO A 108 13.78 3.67 17.04
N ASN A 109 15.03 3.72 16.57
CA ASN A 109 15.93 4.85 16.80
C ASN A 109 15.50 6.13 16.06
N LEU A 110 14.77 5.99 14.94
CA LEU A 110 14.24 7.09 14.14
C LEU A 110 12.78 7.37 14.46
N LYS A 111 12.18 6.61 15.37
CA LYS A 111 10.76 6.72 15.74
C LYS A 111 9.83 6.74 14.54
N LYS A 112 10.07 5.87 13.58
CA LYS A 112 9.26 5.77 12.38
C LYS A 112 9.06 4.32 11.94
N ILE A 113 7.95 4.09 11.24
CA ILE A 113 7.68 2.85 10.55
C ILE A 113 7.51 3.10 9.05
N GLU A 114 8.02 2.21 8.23
CA GLU A 114 7.80 2.20 6.79
C GLU A 114 6.98 0.98 6.42
N ILE A 115 5.89 1.19 5.68
CA ILE A 115 5.02 0.13 5.18
C ILE A 115 5.03 0.22 3.65
N CYS A 116 5.25 -0.93 3.01
CA CYS A 116 5.24 -1.04 1.56
C CYS A 116 4.15 -2.00 1.11
N ILE A 117 3.32 -1.56 0.17
CA ILE A 117 2.41 -2.40 -0.58
C ILE A 117 2.70 -2.26 -2.08
N SER A 118 2.65 -3.36 -2.83
CA SER A 118 2.93 -3.34 -4.25
C SER A 118 2.23 -4.44 -5.01
N ASP A 119 2.14 -4.27 -6.32
CA ASP A 119 1.70 -5.27 -7.30
C ASP A 119 2.64 -5.29 -8.51
N ILE A 120 2.45 -6.28 -9.38
CA ILE A 120 3.20 -6.45 -10.64
C ILE A 120 2.26 -6.42 -11.86
N GLY A 121 1.16 -5.68 -11.75
CA GLY A 121 0.10 -5.64 -12.76
C GLY A 121 0.34 -4.60 -13.87
N ILE A 122 -0.79 -4.04 -14.36
CA ILE A 122 -0.80 -3.12 -15.50
C ILE A 122 -0.43 -1.67 -15.15
N GLY A 123 -0.29 -1.37 -13.87
CA GLY A 123 0.00 -0.01 -13.39
C GLY A 123 -1.18 0.96 -13.54
N ILE A 124 -0.96 2.20 -13.10
CA ILE A 124 -2.02 3.22 -13.10
C ILE A 124 -2.43 3.60 -14.51
N LEU A 125 -1.47 3.79 -15.43
CA LEU A 125 -1.79 4.12 -16.83
C LEU A 125 -2.58 3.01 -17.51
N GLY A 126 -2.22 1.75 -17.26
CA GLY A 126 -2.95 0.59 -17.78
C GLY A 126 -4.40 0.56 -17.30
N SER A 127 -4.64 0.90 -16.03
CA SER A 127 -5.98 1.00 -15.45
C SER A 127 -6.82 2.08 -16.15
N TYR A 128 -6.28 3.27 -16.41
CA TYR A 128 -6.99 4.32 -17.16
C TYR A 128 -7.30 3.91 -18.59
N LYS A 129 -6.32 3.33 -19.31
CA LYS A 129 -6.51 2.86 -20.70
C LYS A 129 -7.60 1.79 -20.81
N LYS A 130 -7.67 0.88 -19.86
CA LYS A 130 -8.70 -0.17 -19.80
C LYS A 130 -10.09 0.43 -19.55
N THR A 131 -10.19 1.42 -18.69
CA THR A 131 -11.44 2.05 -18.33
C THR A 131 -12.03 2.88 -19.46
N ASN A 132 -11.21 3.53 -20.29
CA ASN A 132 -11.67 4.28 -21.46
C ASN A 132 -12.52 3.46 -22.46
N SER A 133 -12.36 2.15 -22.46
CA SER A 133 -13.13 1.24 -23.32
C SER A 133 -14.51 0.84 -22.76
N SER A 134 -14.80 1.16 -21.48
CA SER A 134 -15.96 0.58 -20.77
C SER A 134 -16.89 1.58 -20.08
N LEU A 135 -16.52 2.86 -19.94
CA LEU A 135 -17.28 3.87 -19.22
C LEU A 135 -17.47 5.16 -20.04
N GLU A 136 -18.53 5.93 -19.71
CA GLU A 136 -18.78 7.27 -20.26
C GLU A 136 -17.71 8.32 -19.87
N LYS A 137 -16.74 7.97 -19.02
CA LYS A 137 -15.63 8.85 -18.62
C LYS A 137 -14.56 8.86 -19.69
N ASN A 138 -14.22 10.06 -20.16
CA ASN A 138 -13.16 10.24 -21.12
C ASN A 138 -11.82 10.51 -20.41
N PHE A 139 -10.87 9.57 -20.55
CA PHE A 139 -9.49 9.68 -20.06
C PHE A 139 -8.50 9.75 -21.24
N SER A 140 -8.94 10.22 -22.40
CA SER A 140 -8.11 10.30 -23.62
C SER A 140 -6.86 11.15 -23.46
N ASP A 141 -6.88 12.10 -22.51
CA ASP A 141 -5.76 12.99 -22.23
C ASP A 141 -4.68 12.35 -21.35
N ILE A 142 -4.96 11.16 -20.81
CA ILE A 142 -4.02 10.41 -19.97
C ILE A 142 -3.21 9.47 -20.88
N ILE A 143 -2.05 9.95 -21.35
CA ILE A 143 -1.25 9.28 -22.37
C ILE A 143 0.01 8.64 -21.77
N THR A 144 0.62 9.29 -20.77
CA THR A 144 1.88 8.87 -20.12
C THR A 144 1.66 8.36 -18.71
N ASP A 145 2.63 7.64 -18.17
CA ASP A 145 2.62 7.24 -16.75
C ASP A 145 2.58 8.49 -15.83
N LEU A 146 3.21 9.58 -16.25
CA LEU A 146 3.21 10.85 -15.52
C LEU A 146 1.81 11.47 -15.45
N ASP A 147 1.07 11.49 -16.59
CA ASP A 147 -0.31 11.99 -16.63
C ASP A 147 -1.22 11.14 -15.75
N ALA A 148 -1.03 9.81 -15.82
CA ALA A 148 -1.81 8.85 -15.06
C ALA A 148 -1.58 9.05 -13.55
N LEU A 149 -0.33 9.19 -13.12
CA LEU A 149 0.01 9.39 -11.72
C LEU A 149 -0.53 10.73 -11.19
N LYS A 150 -0.38 11.82 -11.94
CA LYS A 150 -0.97 13.13 -11.61
C LYS A 150 -2.48 13.04 -11.45
N SER A 151 -3.16 12.44 -12.43
CA SER A 151 -4.62 12.29 -12.39
C SER A 151 -5.09 11.46 -11.18
N ALA A 152 -4.38 10.38 -10.85
CA ALA A 152 -4.71 9.56 -9.67
C ALA A 152 -4.51 10.31 -8.35
N THR A 153 -3.46 11.14 -8.25
CA THR A 153 -3.21 11.96 -7.05
C THR A 153 -4.17 13.14 -6.89
N GLU A 154 -4.73 13.63 -8.00
CA GLU A 154 -5.80 14.64 -8.02
C GLU A 154 -7.19 14.07 -7.76
N GLY A 155 -7.32 12.76 -7.52
CA GLY A 155 -8.60 12.10 -7.24
C GLY A 155 -9.42 11.76 -8.49
N LYS A 156 -8.85 11.85 -9.70
CA LYS A 156 -9.53 11.38 -10.91
C LYS A 156 -9.64 9.87 -10.90
N SER A 157 -10.81 9.37 -10.48
CA SER A 157 -11.04 7.94 -10.29
C SER A 157 -11.52 7.25 -11.56
N THR A 158 -11.05 6.03 -11.77
CA THR A 158 -11.62 5.08 -12.74
C THR A 158 -12.88 4.40 -12.22
N LYS A 159 -13.22 4.57 -10.93
CA LYS A 159 -14.45 4.06 -10.30
C LYS A 159 -15.66 4.95 -10.60
N SER A 160 -16.87 4.46 -10.30
CA SER A 160 -18.10 5.28 -10.31
C SER A 160 -18.01 6.44 -9.31
N VAL A 161 -18.82 7.49 -9.50
CA VAL A 161 -18.74 8.80 -8.82
C VAL A 161 -18.69 8.73 -7.29
N GLU A 162 -19.15 7.66 -6.67
CA GLU A 162 -19.26 7.52 -5.20
C GLU A 162 -18.02 6.90 -4.51
N ARG A 163 -17.01 6.42 -5.26
CA ARG A 163 -15.81 5.78 -4.74
C ARG A 163 -14.62 6.13 -5.60
N GLY A 164 -13.73 6.99 -5.16
CA GLY A 164 -12.64 7.31 -6.05
C GLY A 164 -11.48 8.11 -5.49
N PHE A 165 -11.54 8.43 -4.23
CA PHE A 165 -10.52 9.28 -3.60
C PHE A 165 -9.42 8.50 -2.86
N GLY A 166 -9.39 7.15 -2.96
CA GLY A 166 -8.54 6.30 -2.12
C GLY A 166 -7.06 6.69 -2.10
N ILE A 167 -6.44 6.97 -3.26
CA ILE A 167 -5.03 7.42 -3.31
C ILE A 167 -4.90 8.85 -2.77
N HIS A 168 -5.80 9.75 -3.17
CA HIS A 168 -5.81 11.15 -2.70
C HIS A 168 -6.01 11.22 -1.18
N THR A 169 -7.05 10.56 -0.67
CA THR A 169 -7.36 10.49 0.77
C THR A 169 -6.21 9.83 1.55
N SER A 170 -5.67 8.71 1.06
CA SER A 170 -4.52 8.04 1.70
C SER A 170 -3.31 8.97 1.80
N ARG A 171 -3.04 9.75 0.75
CA ARG A 171 -1.97 10.74 0.76
C ARG A 171 -2.19 11.81 1.85
N ASN A 172 -3.38 12.38 1.93
CA ASN A 172 -3.70 13.42 2.90
C ASN A 172 -3.63 12.88 4.33
N ILE A 173 -4.14 11.68 4.59
CA ILE A 173 -4.01 11.02 5.90
C ILE A 173 -2.54 10.87 6.29
N ILE A 174 -1.67 10.44 5.36
CA ILE A 174 -0.25 10.23 5.66
C ILE A 174 0.47 11.57 5.87
N SER A 175 0.31 12.53 4.95
CA SER A 175 1.06 13.79 4.98
C SER A 175 0.54 14.75 6.05
N GLU A 176 -0.77 14.91 6.16
CA GLU A 176 -1.38 15.88 7.04
C GLU A 176 -1.81 15.26 8.38
N GLY A 177 -2.35 14.03 8.35
CA GLY A 177 -2.79 13.33 9.55
C GLY A 177 -1.61 12.75 10.35
N PHE A 178 -0.78 11.96 9.71
CA PHE A 178 0.36 11.30 10.37
C PHE A 178 1.65 12.13 10.37
N LYS A 179 1.70 13.24 9.62
CA LYS A 179 2.93 14.03 9.40
C LYS A 179 4.06 13.20 8.80
N GLY A 180 3.69 12.18 8.04
CA GLY A 180 4.58 11.28 7.34
C GLY A 180 4.86 11.70 5.90
N TYR A 181 5.45 10.81 5.14
CA TYR A 181 5.58 10.98 3.71
C TYR A 181 5.21 9.69 2.96
N ILE A 182 4.87 9.87 1.71
CA ILE A 182 4.56 8.78 0.80
C ILE A 182 5.47 8.81 -0.41
N LEU A 183 5.71 7.64 -0.94
CA LEU A 183 6.31 7.45 -2.25
C LEU A 183 5.44 6.47 -3.02
N TYR A 184 5.06 6.82 -4.24
CA TYR A 184 4.61 5.81 -5.20
C TYR A 184 5.27 5.91 -6.54
N GLN A 185 5.44 4.74 -7.16
CA GLN A 185 5.90 4.62 -8.52
C GLN A 185 4.96 3.71 -9.29
N SER A 186 4.66 4.10 -10.53
CA SER A 186 3.96 3.29 -11.52
C SER A 186 4.53 3.58 -12.90
N GLY A 187 4.97 2.54 -13.58
CA GLY A 187 5.72 2.73 -14.82
C GLY A 187 7.02 3.51 -14.57
N ASN A 188 7.24 4.58 -15.31
CA ASN A 188 8.36 5.52 -15.10
C ASN A 188 7.95 6.79 -14.33
N ALA A 189 6.73 6.89 -13.83
CA ALA A 189 6.30 8.02 -13.02
C ALA A 189 6.51 7.74 -11.53
N LEU A 190 7.13 8.68 -10.82
CA LEU A 190 7.41 8.64 -9.38
C LEU A 190 6.81 9.86 -8.70
N ALA A 191 6.11 9.64 -7.59
CA ALA A 191 5.63 10.69 -6.70
C ALA A 191 6.27 10.55 -5.32
N ILE A 192 6.71 11.67 -4.77
CA ILE A 192 7.13 11.80 -3.37
C ILE A 192 6.35 12.96 -2.78
N ASN A 193 5.41 12.66 -1.91
CA ASN A 193 4.40 13.62 -1.44
C ASN A 193 3.69 14.32 -2.62
N ASP A 194 3.84 15.63 -2.74
CA ASP A 194 3.23 16.46 -3.78
C ASP A 194 4.09 16.57 -5.05
N SER A 195 5.35 16.13 -4.99
CA SER A 195 6.28 16.22 -6.11
C SER A 195 6.15 15.00 -7.01
N ILE A 196 5.81 15.22 -8.28
CA ILE A 196 5.64 14.15 -9.28
C ILE A 196 6.61 14.40 -10.42
N PHE A 197 7.38 13.38 -10.79
CA PHE A 197 8.42 13.49 -11.82
C PHE A 197 8.64 12.15 -12.53
N GLU A 198 9.31 12.19 -13.69
CA GLU A 198 9.74 10.98 -14.37
C GLU A 198 10.95 10.36 -13.68
N SER A 199 10.89 9.07 -13.46
CA SER A 199 12.01 8.26 -12.97
C SER A 199 12.80 7.68 -14.15
N ASN A 200 14.10 7.56 -13.99
CA ASN A 200 14.95 6.83 -14.93
C ASN A 200 14.75 5.30 -14.86
N SER A 201 14.01 4.82 -13.88
CA SER A 201 13.64 3.41 -13.72
C SER A 201 12.18 3.18 -14.08
N TYR A 202 11.92 2.09 -14.79
CA TYR A 202 10.57 1.61 -15.06
C TYR A 202 10.25 0.45 -14.14
N ILE A 203 9.08 0.46 -13.52
CA ILE A 203 8.53 -0.68 -12.78
C ILE A 203 7.24 -1.16 -13.42
N ARG A 204 7.02 -2.47 -13.39
CA ARG A 204 5.73 -3.05 -13.74
C ARG A 204 4.81 -3.02 -12.51
N GLY A 205 3.55 -2.58 -12.68
CA GLY A 205 2.60 -2.45 -11.58
C GLY A 205 2.76 -1.16 -10.79
N VAL A 206 2.51 -1.23 -9.48
CA VAL A 206 2.58 -0.09 -8.56
C VAL A 206 3.39 -0.47 -7.31
N ILE A 207 4.25 0.42 -6.85
CA ILE A 207 4.85 0.38 -5.52
C ILE A 207 4.36 1.60 -4.75
N PHE A 208 3.82 1.38 -3.57
CA PHE A 208 3.40 2.41 -2.63
C PHE A 208 4.14 2.21 -1.31
N VAL A 209 4.87 3.23 -0.86
CA VAL A 209 5.56 3.23 0.42
C VAL A 209 5.05 4.39 1.26
N MET A 210 4.60 4.10 2.47
CA MET A 210 4.26 5.10 3.46
C MET A 210 5.27 5.07 4.61
N ASN A 211 5.73 6.24 5.00
CA ASN A 211 6.56 6.45 6.18
C ASN A 211 5.73 7.18 7.23
N ILE A 212 5.60 6.59 8.40
CA ILE A 212 4.76 7.08 9.49
C ILE A 212 5.66 7.32 10.70
N PRO A 213 5.93 8.59 11.08
CA PRO A 213 6.56 8.92 12.34
C PRO A 213 5.61 8.66 13.50
N TYR A 214 6.14 8.21 14.64
CA TYR A 214 5.32 7.92 15.81
C TYR A 214 5.86 8.52 17.12
N ASP A 215 6.81 9.46 17.03
CA ASP A 215 7.34 10.21 18.18
C ASP A 215 6.41 11.35 18.63
N ASN A 216 5.64 11.91 17.70
CA ASN A 216 4.75 13.05 17.91
C ASN A 216 3.31 12.73 17.44
N ILE A 217 2.78 11.62 17.95
CA ILE A 217 1.41 11.19 17.59
C ILE A 217 0.40 12.24 18.06
N ASP A 218 -0.29 12.86 17.11
CA ASP A 218 -1.36 13.82 17.40
C ASP A 218 -2.54 13.09 18.06
N ASN A 219 -2.91 13.55 19.26
CA ASN A 219 -4.03 12.99 20.02
C ASN A 219 -5.39 13.39 19.41
N GLN A 220 -5.41 14.46 18.60
CA GLN A 220 -6.63 14.97 17.98
C GLN A 220 -6.86 14.41 16.58
N PHE A 221 -5.90 13.61 16.04
CA PHE A 221 -6.08 13.00 14.72
C PHE A 221 -7.37 12.20 14.66
N SER A 222 -8.19 12.52 13.68
CA SER A 222 -9.40 11.77 13.32
C SER A 222 -9.38 11.45 11.84
N ILE A 223 -9.58 10.21 11.49
CA ILE A 223 -9.69 9.80 10.08
C ILE A 223 -10.88 10.49 9.40
N TYR A 224 -11.93 10.80 10.14
CA TYR A 224 -13.14 11.44 9.61
C TYR A 224 -12.88 12.86 9.08
N ASP A 225 -11.80 13.51 9.48
CA ASP A 225 -11.41 14.83 8.96
C ASP A 225 -10.89 14.75 7.51
N PHE A 226 -10.65 13.55 7.01
CA PHE A 226 -10.09 13.25 5.69
C PHE A 226 -11.04 12.47 4.78
N LEU A 227 -12.17 11.96 5.33
CA LEU A 227 -13.19 11.25 4.56
C LEU A 227 -14.21 12.27 4.04
N GLU A 228 -14.30 12.41 2.72
CA GLU A 228 -15.31 13.23 2.04
C GLU A 228 -16.66 12.51 1.89
#